data_ae9c9e98847f6b7913fbc4c7505eb090
#
_entry.id   ae9c9e98847f6b7913fbc4c7505eb090
#
_cell.length_a   1.000
_cell.length_b   1.000
_cell.length_c   1.000
_cell.angle_alpha   90.00
_cell.angle_beta   90.00
_cell.angle_gamma   90.00
#
_symmetry.space_group_name_H-M   'P 1'
#
loop_
_entity.id
_entity.type
_entity.pdbx_description
1 polymer ?
#
loop_
_entity_poly.entity_id
_entity_poly.type
_entity_poly.pdbx_seq_one_letter_code
_entity_poly.pdbx_strand_id
1 'polypeptide(L)'
;ITQPGQQAPGVGFEAPFEMLGACHERVERMLALLGKLREHVKTHGADDQARDAARDVMRYFDQAGPHHHEDEERHVFPPLLAQRDPAVLAVVIRLKQDHREMAVMWAQVRAALLSLVDAGEGWVGFSAEDQQRFDAYDALYRRHLVDENGVVYPAARSVIRGEALQSMSADMMARRGVV
;
A
#
# COMPACT_ATOMS: atom_id res chain seq x y z
N ILE A 1 -22.76 -9.68 -18.79
CA ILE A 1 -21.71 -10.74 -18.69
C ILE A 1 -20.40 -10.04 -19.02
N THR A 2 -19.71 -9.54 -18.02
CA THR A 2 -18.39 -8.91 -18.14
C THR A 2 -17.37 -10.00 -17.85
N GLN A 3 -16.49 -10.28 -18.81
CA GLN A 3 -15.41 -11.26 -18.63
C GLN A 3 -14.46 -10.81 -17.52
N PRO A 4 -14.06 -11.70 -16.59
CA PRO A 4 -12.98 -11.41 -15.67
C PRO A 4 -11.66 -11.49 -16.45
N GLY A 5 -10.89 -10.39 -16.47
CA GLY A 5 -9.53 -10.43 -17.01
C GLY A 5 -9.08 -9.28 -17.92
N GLN A 6 -9.86 -8.23 -18.13
CA GLN A 6 -9.31 -7.01 -18.70
C GLN A 6 -8.73 -6.16 -17.58
N GLN A 7 -7.44 -6.35 -17.31
CA GLN A 7 -6.62 -5.34 -16.65
C GLN A 7 -6.65 -4.09 -17.53
N ALA A 8 -7.06 -2.94 -16.97
CA ALA A 8 -6.78 -1.66 -17.60
C ALA A 8 -5.28 -1.65 -18.00
N PRO A 9 -4.90 -1.08 -19.17
CA PRO A 9 -3.50 -0.98 -19.54
C PRO A 9 -2.76 -0.38 -18.36
N GLY A 10 -1.87 -1.17 -17.75
CA GLY A 10 -1.11 -0.72 -16.60
C GLY A 10 -0.29 0.47 -17.04
N VAL A 11 -0.37 1.58 -16.31
CA VAL A 11 0.56 2.69 -16.49
C VAL A 11 1.95 2.10 -16.32
N GLY A 12 2.75 2.19 -17.36
CA GLY A 12 4.10 1.63 -17.37
C GLY A 12 5.08 2.48 -16.57
N PHE A 13 6.29 1.97 -16.40
CA PHE A 13 7.35 2.66 -15.65
C PHE A 13 7.86 3.91 -16.37
N GLU A 14 7.49 4.15 -17.63
CA GLU A 14 7.74 5.40 -18.36
C GLU A 14 7.04 6.61 -17.74
N ALA A 15 6.05 6.38 -16.88
CA ALA A 15 5.32 7.42 -16.13
C ALA A 15 5.35 7.11 -14.63
N PRO A 16 6.50 7.32 -13.92
CA PRO A 16 6.69 6.87 -12.54
C PRO A 16 5.66 7.41 -11.55
N PHE A 17 5.28 8.68 -11.68
CA PHE A 17 4.28 9.29 -10.79
C PHE A 17 2.87 8.74 -11.01
N GLU A 18 2.51 8.46 -12.26
CA GLU A 18 1.25 7.80 -12.60
C GLU A 18 1.21 6.38 -12.05
N MET A 19 2.36 5.70 -12.08
CA MET A 19 2.50 4.37 -11.48
C MET A 19 2.37 4.40 -9.96
N LEU A 20 2.98 5.38 -9.29
CA LEU A 20 2.80 5.59 -7.84
C LEU A 20 1.33 5.85 -7.51
N GLY A 21 0.64 6.70 -8.29
CA GLY A 21 -0.79 6.93 -8.13
C GLY A 21 -1.63 5.67 -8.32
N ALA A 22 -1.31 4.83 -9.32
CA ALA A 22 -1.97 3.54 -9.52
C ALA A 22 -1.71 2.56 -8.37
N CYS A 23 -0.56 2.66 -7.69
CA CYS A 23 -0.31 1.91 -6.45
C CYS A 23 -1.27 2.35 -5.33
N HIS A 24 -1.50 3.65 -5.16
CA HIS A 24 -2.46 4.17 -4.18
C HIS A 24 -3.87 3.62 -4.39
N GLU A 25 -4.36 3.62 -5.63
CA GLU A 25 -5.66 3.00 -5.95
C GLU A 25 -5.71 1.51 -5.59
N ARG A 26 -4.59 0.80 -5.73
CA ARG A 26 -4.51 -0.62 -5.33
C ARG A 26 -4.51 -0.78 -3.81
N VAL A 27 -3.80 0.08 -3.08
CA VAL A 27 -3.85 0.12 -1.61
C VAL A 27 -5.30 0.30 -1.15
N GLU A 28 -6.00 1.30 -1.68
CA GLU A 28 -7.41 1.56 -1.32
C GLU A 28 -8.31 0.36 -1.60
N ARG A 29 -8.12 -0.32 -2.74
CA ARG A 29 -8.87 -1.54 -3.05
C ARG A 29 -8.58 -2.68 -2.08
N MET A 30 -7.32 -2.84 -1.64
CA MET A 30 -6.95 -3.91 -0.70
C MET A 30 -7.45 -3.60 0.72
N LEU A 31 -7.44 -2.36 1.14
CA LEU A 31 -8.06 -1.93 2.41
C LEU A 31 -9.59 -2.14 2.38
N ALA A 32 -10.23 -1.82 1.27
CA ALA A 32 -11.65 -2.07 1.08
C ALA A 32 -11.96 -3.59 1.07
N LEU A 33 -11.10 -4.42 0.46
CA LEU A 33 -11.22 -5.88 0.49
C LEU A 33 -11.07 -6.40 1.92
N LEU A 34 -10.11 -5.91 2.68
CA LEU A 34 -9.93 -6.24 4.10
C LEU A 34 -11.18 -5.89 4.92
N GLY A 35 -11.77 -4.73 4.68
CA GLY A 35 -13.03 -4.32 5.32
C GLY A 35 -14.18 -5.29 5.00
N LYS A 36 -14.35 -5.65 3.73
CA LYS A 36 -15.38 -6.63 3.28
C LYS A 36 -15.13 -8.02 3.88
N LEU A 37 -13.88 -8.48 3.92
CA LEU A 37 -13.50 -9.74 4.53
C LEU A 37 -13.90 -9.80 6.01
N ARG A 38 -13.63 -8.74 6.77
CA ARG A 38 -14.00 -8.64 8.19
C ARG A 38 -15.50 -8.76 8.42
N GLU A 39 -16.32 -8.20 7.55
CA GLU A 39 -17.78 -8.36 7.63
C GLU A 39 -18.23 -9.75 7.18
N HIS A 40 -17.65 -10.28 6.10
CA HIS A 40 -18.00 -11.60 5.58
C HIS A 40 -17.81 -12.72 6.63
N VAL A 41 -16.68 -12.72 7.32
CA VAL A 41 -16.37 -13.77 8.31
C VAL A 41 -17.32 -13.78 9.52
N LYS A 42 -18.02 -12.69 9.82
CA LYS A 42 -19.02 -12.64 10.91
C LYS A 42 -20.21 -13.57 10.66
N THR A 43 -20.55 -13.79 9.40
CA THR A 43 -21.72 -14.57 9.00
C THR A 43 -21.37 -15.90 8.33
N HIS A 44 -20.21 -16.00 7.69
CA HIS A 44 -19.78 -17.15 6.89
C HIS A 44 -18.58 -17.91 7.50
N GLY A 45 -17.94 -17.32 8.52
CA GLY A 45 -16.76 -17.92 9.11
C GLY A 45 -15.56 -17.95 8.16
N ALA A 46 -14.67 -18.91 8.37
CA ALA A 46 -13.46 -19.11 7.58
C ALA A 46 -13.74 -20.00 6.36
N ASP A 47 -14.61 -19.56 5.45
CA ASP A 47 -14.86 -20.25 4.19
C ASP A 47 -13.74 -20.02 3.16
N ASP A 48 -13.81 -20.68 2.02
CA ASP A 48 -12.79 -20.56 0.97
C ASP A 48 -12.71 -19.13 0.41
N GLN A 49 -13.85 -18.45 0.31
CA GLN A 49 -13.88 -17.05 -0.15
C GLN A 49 -13.14 -16.12 0.82
N ALA A 50 -13.33 -16.33 2.12
CA ALA A 50 -12.62 -15.57 3.16
C ALA A 50 -11.10 -15.83 3.10
N ARG A 51 -10.70 -17.11 2.97
CA ARG A 51 -9.29 -17.48 2.85
C ARG A 51 -8.63 -16.89 1.61
N ASP A 52 -9.31 -16.92 0.47
CA ASP A 52 -8.77 -16.35 -0.77
C ASP A 52 -8.63 -14.82 -0.68
N ALA A 53 -9.63 -14.13 -0.13
CA ALA A 53 -9.53 -12.69 0.12
C ALA A 53 -8.36 -12.34 1.06
N ALA A 54 -8.17 -13.13 2.13
CA ALA A 54 -7.03 -12.94 3.04
C ALA A 54 -5.68 -13.12 2.33
N ARG A 55 -5.55 -14.16 1.47
CA ARG A 55 -4.34 -14.40 0.68
C ARG A 55 -4.06 -13.26 -0.30
N ASP A 56 -5.09 -12.70 -0.94
CA ASP A 56 -4.96 -11.59 -1.86
C ASP A 56 -4.45 -10.32 -1.15
N VAL A 57 -5.03 -9.98 0.00
CA VAL A 57 -4.57 -8.87 0.85
C VAL A 57 -3.12 -9.10 1.28
N MET A 58 -2.78 -10.29 1.78
CA MET A 58 -1.41 -10.58 2.21
C MET A 58 -0.42 -10.48 1.06
N ARG A 59 -0.71 -11.08 -0.09
CA ARG A 59 0.17 -11.04 -1.27
C ARG A 59 0.48 -9.60 -1.69
N TYR A 60 -0.51 -8.72 -1.64
CA TYR A 60 -0.32 -7.33 -2.00
C TYR A 60 0.59 -6.59 -1.03
N PHE A 61 0.28 -6.63 0.26
CA PHE A 61 1.05 -5.90 1.27
C PHE A 61 2.42 -6.53 1.58
N ASP A 62 2.61 -7.81 1.31
CA ASP A 62 3.93 -8.47 1.42
C ASP A 62 4.92 -8.00 0.33
N GLN A 63 4.44 -7.56 -0.83
CA GLN A 63 5.29 -7.25 -1.98
C GLN A 63 5.17 -5.80 -2.45
N ALA A 64 3.97 -5.36 -2.80
CA ALA A 64 3.79 -4.07 -3.45
C ALA A 64 3.98 -2.88 -2.51
N GLY A 65 3.55 -3.00 -1.25
CA GLY A 65 3.73 -1.95 -0.24
C GLY A 65 5.20 -1.61 -0.01
N PRO A 66 6.07 -2.57 0.35
CA PRO A 66 7.50 -2.31 0.53
C PRO A 66 8.20 -1.70 -0.68
N HIS A 67 7.89 -2.19 -1.90
CA HIS A 67 8.47 -1.61 -3.12
C HIS A 67 8.02 -0.16 -3.35
N HIS A 68 6.76 0.15 -3.07
CA HIS A 68 6.21 1.49 -3.21
C HIS A 68 6.87 2.47 -2.25
N HIS A 69 6.96 2.14 -0.96
CA HIS A 69 7.64 2.97 0.02
C HIS A 69 9.14 3.14 -0.30
N GLU A 70 9.79 2.10 -0.83
CA GLU A 70 11.19 2.19 -1.27
C GLU A 70 11.36 3.14 -2.46
N ASP A 71 10.43 3.14 -3.43
CA ASP A 71 10.43 4.11 -4.54
C ASP A 71 10.38 5.55 -4.03
N GLU A 72 9.55 5.82 -3.05
CA GLU A 72 9.39 7.15 -2.47
C GLU A 72 10.61 7.58 -1.65
N GLU A 73 11.12 6.70 -0.81
CA GLU A 73 12.28 7.01 0.03
C GLU A 73 13.57 7.19 -0.79
N ARG A 74 13.68 6.54 -1.94
CA ARG A 74 14.82 6.68 -2.83
C ARG A 74 14.73 7.86 -3.79
N HIS A 75 13.54 8.13 -4.33
CA HIS A 75 13.41 9.02 -5.47
C HIS A 75 12.54 10.26 -5.19
N VAL A 76 11.51 10.14 -4.37
CA VAL A 76 10.55 11.22 -4.13
C VAL A 76 10.99 12.10 -2.95
N PHE A 77 11.32 11.52 -1.82
CA PHE A 77 11.63 12.27 -0.61
C PHE A 77 12.97 13.03 -0.65
N PRO A 78 14.10 12.47 -1.15
CA PRO A 78 15.38 13.18 -1.11
C PRO A 78 15.39 14.51 -1.84
N PRO A 79 14.85 14.66 -3.06
CA PRO A 79 14.76 15.95 -3.72
C PRO A 79 13.91 16.97 -2.96
N LEU A 80 12.83 16.54 -2.30
CA LEU A 80 11.98 17.41 -1.50
C LEU A 80 12.69 17.90 -0.22
N LEU A 81 13.43 17.01 0.43
CA LEU A 81 14.24 17.36 1.61
C LEU A 81 15.31 18.42 1.24
N ALA A 82 15.86 18.34 0.02
CA ALA A 82 16.86 19.31 -0.49
C ALA A 82 16.27 20.72 -0.74
N GLN A 83 14.96 20.84 -1.03
CA GLN A 83 14.29 22.13 -1.23
C GLN A 83 14.16 22.96 0.04
N ARG A 84 14.18 22.32 1.22
CA ARG A 84 14.07 22.95 2.54
C ARG A 84 12.78 23.77 2.76
N ASP A 85 11.70 23.44 2.05
CA ASP A 85 10.38 23.98 2.35
C ASP A 85 9.89 23.41 3.69
N PRO A 86 9.66 24.22 4.72
CA PRO A 86 9.33 23.71 6.06
C PRO A 86 8.02 22.92 6.10
N ALA A 87 7.03 23.29 5.29
CA ALA A 87 5.74 22.61 5.24
C ALA A 87 5.89 21.20 4.62
N VAL A 88 6.59 21.11 3.49
CA VAL A 88 6.87 19.83 2.82
C VAL A 88 7.79 18.96 3.67
N LEU A 89 8.81 19.52 4.30
CA LEU A 89 9.71 18.81 5.21
C LEU A 89 8.96 18.13 6.35
N ALA A 90 8.06 18.84 7.01
CA ALA A 90 7.28 18.28 8.10
C ALA A 90 6.43 17.08 7.66
N VAL A 91 5.83 17.14 6.46
CA VAL A 91 5.06 16.05 5.87
C VAL A 91 5.97 14.86 5.55
N VAL A 92 7.07 15.07 4.84
CA VAL A 92 8.00 13.99 4.46
C VAL A 92 8.58 13.27 5.69
N ILE A 93 8.93 14.00 6.75
CA ILE A 93 9.43 13.40 8.00
C ILE A 93 8.35 12.50 8.61
N ARG A 94 7.09 12.94 8.64
CA ARG A 94 5.96 12.15 9.15
C ARG A 94 5.74 10.91 8.29
N LEU A 95 5.72 11.01 6.96
CA LEU A 95 5.52 9.89 6.06
C LEU A 95 6.60 8.81 6.22
N LYS A 96 7.86 9.21 6.39
CA LYS A 96 8.94 8.25 6.71
C LYS A 96 8.72 7.53 8.04
N GLN A 97 8.11 8.18 9.01
CA GLN A 97 7.73 7.52 10.26
C GLN A 97 6.53 6.59 10.05
N ASP A 98 5.54 7.02 9.26
CA ASP A 98 4.39 6.20 8.88
C ASP A 98 4.81 4.89 8.19
N HIS A 99 5.80 4.92 7.26
CA HIS A 99 6.33 3.70 6.61
C HIS A 99 6.85 2.67 7.63
N ARG A 100 7.58 3.13 8.65
CA ARG A 100 8.09 2.26 9.72
C ARG A 100 6.96 1.67 10.56
N GLU A 101 5.99 2.51 10.89
CA GLU A 101 4.82 2.11 11.67
C GLU A 101 3.96 1.11 10.89
N MET A 102 3.73 1.36 9.59
CA MET A 102 3.04 0.43 8.69
C MET A 102 3.71 -0.94 8.64
N ALA A 103 5.04 -0.99 8.57
CA ALA A 103 5.77 -2.26 8.56
C ALA A 103 5.56 -3.06 9.87
N VAL A 104 5.57 -2.39 11.02
CA VAL A 104 5.30 -3.02 12.32
C VAL A 104 3.86 -3.49 12.43
N MET A 105 2.91 -2.62 12.05
CA MET A 105 1.48 -2.94 12.09
C MET A 105 1.12 -4.05 11.12
N TRP A 106 1.75 -4.07 9.93
CA TRP A 106 1.53 -5.11 8.94
C TRP A 106 1.84 -6.51 9.49
N ALA A 107 2.91 -6.66 10.25
CA ALA A 107 3.24 -7.96 10.86
C ALA A 107 2.09 -8.48 11.75
N GLN A 108 1.41 -7.59 12.48
CA GLN A 108 0.29 -7.95 13.33
C GLN A 108 -0.99 -8.25 12.54
N VAL A 109 -1.32 -7.40 11.56
CA VAL A 109 -2.44 -7.60 10.62
C VAL A 109 -2.27 -8.92 9.86
N ARG A 110 -1.07 -9.18 9.35
CA ARG A 110 -0.73 -10.41 8.65
C ARG A 110 -0.90 -11.66 9.52
N ALA A 111 -0.50 -11.60 10.78
CA ALA A 111 -0.68 -12.71 11.72
C ALA A 111 -2.16 -13.03 11.94
N ALA A 112 -3.02 -12.00 12.07
CA ALA A 112 -4.46 -12.20 12.16
C ALA A 112 -5.04 -12.82 10.87
N LEU A 113 -4.61 -12.37 9.68
CA LEU A 113 -5.04 -12.95 8.41
C LEU A 113 -4.57 -14.40 8.25
N LEU A 114 -3.36 -14.74 8.70
CA LEU A 114 -2.87 -16.11 8.71
C LEU A 114 -3.73 -17.02 9.61
N SER A 115 -4.18 -16.54 10.78
CA SER A 115 -5.06 -17.30 11.63
C SER A 115 -6.37 -17.68 10.95
N LEU A 116 -6.88 -16.83 10.06
CA LEU A 116 -8.04 -17.14 9.22
C LEU A 116 -7.70 -18.15 8.12
N VAL A 117 -6.57 -17.99 7.44
CA VAL A 117 -6.16 -18.91 6.36
C VAL A 117 -5.95 -20.33 6.89
N ASP A 118 -5.35 -20.44 8.08
CA ASP A 118 -5.03 -21.70 8.74
C ASP A 118 -6.17 -22.18 9.67
N ALA A 119 -7.33 -21.52 9.63
CA ALA A 119 -8.47 -21.79 10.49
C ALA A 119 -8.96 -23.22 10.37
N GLY A 120 -9.02 -23.93 11.51
CA GLY A 120 -9.71 -25.20 11.67
C GLY A 120 -11.16 -25.02 12.12
N GLU A 121 -11.84 -26.15 12.44
CA GLU A 121 -13.27 -26.18 12.85
C GLU A 121 -13.59 -25.32 14.10
N GLY A 122 -12.60 -24.97 14.91
CA GLY A 122 -12.77 -24.15 16.12
C GLY A 122 -12.50 -22.65 15.94
N TRP A 123 -12.25 -22.15 14.72
CA TRP A 123 -11.99 -20.73 14.54
C TRP A 123 -13.27 -19.90 14.71
N VAL A 124 -13.24 -18.94 15.63
CA VAL A 124 -14.42 -18.17 16.08
C VAL A 124 -14.47 -16.74 15.52
N GLY A 125 -13.58 -16.39 14.59
CA GLY A 125 -13.48 -15.04 14.04
C GLY A 125 -12.27 -14.27 14.56
N PHE A 126 -12.11 -13.05 14.06
CA PHE A 126 -11.08 -12.12 14.52
C PHE A 126 -11.41 -11.60 15.92
N SER A 127 -10.41 -11.53 16.78
CA SER A 127 -10.55 -10.97 18.13
C SER A 127 -10.84 -9.46 18.09
N ALA A 128 -11.29 -8.90 19.23
CA ALA A 128 -11.47 -7.45 19.37
C ALA A 128 -10.14 -6.70 19.15
N GLU A 129 -9.02 -7.28 19.56
CA GLU A 129 -7.69 -6.72 19.34
C GLU A 129 -7.31 -6.72 17.85
N ASP A 130 -7.61 -7.80 17.12
CA ASP A 130 -7.39 -7.84 15.67
C ASP A 130 -8.24 -6.80 14.94
N GLN A 131 -9.49 -6.61 15.36
CA GLN A 131 -10.35 -5.57 14.80
C GLN A 131 -9.76 -4.18 15.00
N GLN A 132 -9.23 -3.88 16.18
CA GLN A 132 -8.56 -2.60 16.46
C GLN A 132 -7.29 -2.42 15.60
N ARG A 133 -6.50 -3.48 15.40
CA ARG A 133 -5.32 -3.46 14.52
C ARG A 133 -5.69 -3.15 13.07
N PHE A 134 -6.74 -3.78 12.55
CA PHE A 134 -7.25 -3.50 11.21
C PHE A 134 -7.72 -2.06 11.07
N ASP A 135 -8.46 -1.53 12.04
CA ASP A 135 -8.93 -0.14 12.02
C ASP A 135 -7.78 0.85 12.06
N ALA A 136 -6.79 0.60 12.92
CA ALA A 136 -5.60 1.45 13.03
C ALA A 136 -4.76 1.43 11.74
N TYR A 137 -4.60 0.26 11.12
CA TYR A 137 -3.88 0.10 9.86
C TYR A 137 -4.56 0.83 8.70
N ASP A 138 -5.88 0.68 8.55
CA ASP A 138 -6.68 1.41 7.57
C ASP A 138 -6.59 2.93 7.76
N ALA A 139 -6.74 3.40 9.00
CA ALA A 139 -6.68 4.82 9.32
C ALA A 139 -5.29 5.43 9.03
N LEU A 140 -4.21 4.69 9.34
CA LEU A 140 -2.85 5.12 9.05
C LEU A 140 -2.64 5.29 7.54
N TYR A 141 -3.01 4.29 6.73
CA TYR A 141 -2.89 4.38 5.28
C TYR A 141 -3.72 5.51 4.67
N ARG A 142 -4.97 5.68 5.09
CA ARG A 142 -5.83 6.76 4.55
C ARG A 142 -5.25 8.14 4.79
N ARG A 143 -4.74 8.41 6.00
CA ARG A 143 -4.07 9.67 6.32
C ARG A 143 -2.82 9.84 5.46
N HIS A 144 -2.01 8.81 5.37
CA HIS A 144 -0.77 8.78 4.60
C HIS A 144 -1.00 9.12 3.12
N LEU A 145 -1.95 8.45 2.46
CA LEU A 145 -2.30 8.70 1.06
C LEU A 145 -2.82 10.13 0.81
N VAL A 146 -3.55 10.72 1.77
CA VAL A 146 -3.99 12.12 1.69
C VAL A 146 -2.79 13.07 1.66
N ASP A 147 -1.80 12.85 2.52
CA ASP A 147 -0.59 13.66 2.58
C ASP A 147 0.26 13.52 1.31
N GLU A 148 0.41 12.33 0.78
CA GLU A 148 1.17 12.08 -0.46
C GLU A 148 0.49 12.69 -1.67
N ASN A 149 -0.78 12.41 -1.88
CA ASN A 149 -1.54 12.92 -3.02
C ASN A 149 -1.73 14.45 -2.96
N GLY A 150 -1.91 15.01 -1.76
CA GLY A 150 -2.19 16.42 -1.57
C GLY A 150 -0.96 17.33 -1.47
N VAL A 151 0.16 16.82 -0.98
CA VAL A 151 1.36 17.63 -0.70
C VAL A 151 2.58 17.09 -1.42
N VAL A 152 2.94 15.83 -1.22
CA VAL A 152 4.24 15.29 -1.63
C VAL A 152 4.33 15.12 -3.14
N TYR A 153 3.36 14.47 -3.78
CA TYR A 153 3.41 14.25 -5.23
C TYR A 153 3.31 15.53 -6.05
N PRO A 154 2.44 16.52 -5.73
CA PRO A 154 2.48 17.81 -6.40
C PRO A 154 3.83 18.52 -6.26
N ALA A 155 4.42 18.54 -5.07
CA ALA A 155 5.73 19.12 -4.84
C ALA A 155 6.84 18.38 -5.61
N ALA A 156 6.84 17.03 -5.57
CA ALA A 156 7.83 16.20 -6.24
C ALA A 156 7.79 16.38 -7.77
N ARG A 157 6.61 16.41 -8.37
CA ARG A 157 6.43 16.67 -9.82
C ARG A 157 7.01 18.03 -10.25
N SER A 158 7.10 18.99 -9.35
CA SER A 158 7.68 20.31 -9.65
C SER A 158 9.21 20.27 -9.76
N VAL A 159 9.87 19.36 -9.05
CA VAL A 159 11.34 19.28 -8.92
C VAL A 159 11.98 18.08 -9.61
N ILE A 160 11.28 16.94 -9.72
CA ILE A 160 11.80 15.72 -10.34
C ILE A 160 11.41 15.71 -11.82
N ARG A 161 12.39 16.04 -12.70
CA ARG A 161 12.20 16.16 -14.16
C ARG A 161 13.42 15.64 -14.90
N GLY A 162 13.27 15.44 -16.22
CA GLY A 162 14.39 15.10 -17.10
C GLY A 162 15.11 13.82 -16.67
N GLU A 163 16.42 13.90 -16.50
CA GLU A 163 17.27 12.76 -16.14
C GLU A 163 16.90 12.14 -14.78
N ALA A 164 16.50 12.94 -13.80
CA ALA A 164 16.08 12.44 -12.50
C ALA A 164 14.82 11.55 -12.61
N LEU A 165 13.86 11.95 -13.45
CA LEU A 165 12.65 11.18 -13.71
C LEU A 165 12.96 9.89 -14.46
N GLN A 166 13.88 9.93 -15.44
CA GLN A 166 14.33 8.74 -16.18
C GLN A 166 15.08 7.77 -15.27
N SER A 167 15.96 8.27 -14.40
CA SER A 167 16.69 7.47 -13.43
C SER A 167 15.74 6.78 -12.43
N MET A 168 14.71 7.48 -11.94
CA MET A 168 13.64 6.93 -11.12
C MET A 168 12.94 5.78 -11.83
N SER A 169 12.51 5.99 -13.07
CA SER A 169 11.87 4.97 -13.91
C SER A 169 12.75 3.72 -14.06
N ALA A 170 14.02 3.90 -14.44
CA ALA A 170 14.96 2.81 -14.65
C ALA A 170 15.21 1.98 -13.37
N ASP A 171 15.40 2.65 -12.21
CA ASP A 171 15.61 1.96 -10.93
C ASP A 171 14.36 1.19 -10.49
N MET A 172 13.17 1.78 -10.66
CA MET A 172 11.90 1.12 -10.35
C MET A 172 11.70 -0.15 -11.19
N MET A 173 12.03 -0.13 -12.48
CA MET A 173 12.01 -1.30 -13.36
C MET A 173 13.01 -2.36 -12.91
N ALA A 174 14.27 -1.96 -12.71
CA ALA A 174 15.35 -2.87 -12.34
C ALA A 174 15.04 -3.65 -11.06
N ARG A 175 14.51 -2.97 -10.02
CA ARG A 175 14.15 -3.60 -8.76
C ARG A 175 12.99 -4.58 -8.85
N ARG A 176 12.18 -4.49 -9.89
CA ARG A 176 11.05 -5.40 -10.16
C ARG A 176 11.36 -6.45 -11.22
N GLY A 177 12.59 -6.49 -11.74
CA GLY A 177 12.99 -7.43 -12.79
C GLY A 177 12.26 -7.20 -14.11
N VAL A 178 11.78 -5.98 -14.37
CA VAL A 178 11.19 -5.58 -15.63
C VAL A 178 12.30 -5.05 -16.52
N VAL A 179 12.53 -5.72 -17.67
CA VAL A 179 13.56 -5.35 -18.67
C VAL A 179 12.89 -4.69 -19.85
#